data_dd1c3315295bab82d6a6488de4510fec
#
_entry.id   dd1c3315295bab82d6a6488de4510fec
#
_cell.length_a   1.000
_cell.length_b   1.000
_cell.length_c   1.000
_cell.angle_alpha   90.00
_cell.angle_beta   90.00
_cell.angle_gamma   90.00
#
_symmetry.space_group_name_H-M   'P 1'
#
loop_
_entity.id
_entity.type
_entity.pdbx_description
1 polymer ?
#
loop_
_entity_poly.entity_id
_entity_poly.type
_entity_poly.pdbx_seq_one_letter_code
_entity_poly.pdbx_strand_id
1 'polypeptide(L)'
;SQFATMGFSFYIIYALRRFDMTPIVAGYLTATLTISQTVANIGMGWIGDRIGHRAMLILGAFAALLSSVLAWNATSLAWFYPIFLLTGLANVSIWTIGMVMTVDFGTEVERPMYIGLSQTLTAPATILAPVIGGWIVDSAGFIPTFTISTTLSVVMIAILLFFVKDPRTHQSNR
;
A
#
# COMPACT_ATOMS: atom_id res chain seq x y z
N SER A 1 -2.15 -7.41 3.48
CA SER A 1 -1.80 -6.07 2.94
C SER A 1 -1.27 -5.13 4.02
N GLN A 2 -1.91 -4.99 5.20
CA GLN A 2 -1.54 -4.01 6.24
C GLN A 2 -0.09 -4.11 6.73
N PHE A 3 0.40 -5.32 6.96
CA PHE A 3 1.79 -5.53 7.35
C PHE A 3 2.80 -5.29 6.21
N ALA A 4 2.40 -5.47 4.95
CA ALA A 4 3.25 -5.15 3.81
C ALA A 4 3.48 -3.64 3.67
N THR A 5 2.52 -2.82 4.08
CA THR A 5 2.60 -1.35 4.06
C THR A 5 3.05 -0.75 5.40
N MET A 6 3.40 -1.57 6.37
CA MET A 6 3.86 -1.13 7.71
C MET A 6 5.01 -0.11 7.63
N GLY A 7 5.94 -0.31 6.67
CA GLY A 7 7.07 0.59 6.44
C GLY A 7 6.68 2.02 6.08
N PHE A 8 5.50 2.24 5.49
CA PHE A 8 5.06 3.57 5.04
C PHE A 8 5.01 4.60 6.17
N SER A 9 4.56 4.18 7.36
CA SER A 9 4.48 5.04 8.54
C SER A 9 5.85 5.51 9.02
N PHE A 10 6.92 4.81 8.65
CA PHE A 10 8.27 5.08 9.16
C PHE A 10 9.17 5.81 8.17
N TYR A 11 8.76 6.00 6.90
CA TYR A 11 9.59 6.68 5.90
C TYR A 11 9.93 8.13 6.29
N ILE A 12 8.96 8.90 6.76
CA ILE A 12 9.21 10.28 7.23
C ILE A 12 10.13 10.28 8.46
N ILE A 13 9.86 9.38 9.44
CA ILE A 13 10.64 9.29 10.66
C ILE A 13 12.08 8.87 10.35
N TYR A 14 12.26 7.93 9.43
CA TYR A 14 13.57 7.51 8.95
C TYR A 14 14.32 8.65 8.27
N ALA A 15 13.66 9.38 7.39
CA ALA A 15 14.24 10.53 6.70
C ALA A 15 14.62 11.65 7.69
N LEU A 16 13.77 11.92 8.69
CA LEU A 16 14.05 12.90 9.74
C LEU A 16 15.28 12.52 10.56
N ARG A 17 15.38 11.25 11.01
CA ARG A 17 16.47 10.80 11.89
C ARG A 17 17.81 10.63 11.16
N ARG A 18 17.80 10.28 9.85
CA ARG A 18 19.02 9.94 9.12
C ARG A 18 19.60 11.10 8.32
N PHE A 19 18.76 12.04 7.87
CA PHE A 19 19.17 13.09 6.93
C PHE A 19 18.90 14.50 7.45
N ASP A 20 18.68 14.68 8.75
CA ASP A 20 18.39 15.97 9.40
C ASP A 20 17.36 16.80 8.62
N MET A 21 16.28 16.13 8.18
CA MET A 21 15.26 16.71 7.32
C MET A 21 14.50 17.83 8.04
N THR A 22 14.36 18.98 7.35
CA THR A 22 13.58 20.10 7.89
C THR A 22 12.07 19.84 7.77
N PRO A 23 11.23 20.43 8.65
CA PRO A 23 9.76 20.31 8.54
C PRO A 23 9.20 20.77 7.19
N ILE A 24 9.87 21.72 6.53
CA ILE A 24 9.48 22.18 5.20
C ILE A 24 9.60 21.07 4.16
N VAL A 25 10.70 20.32 4.18
CA VAL A 25 10.90 19.17 3.27
C VAL A 25 9.90 18.06 3.58
N ALA A 26 9.59 17.82 4.86
CA ALA A 26 8.52 16.88 5.22
C ALA A 26 7.16 17.29 4.60
N GLY A 27 6.87 18.60 4.57
CA GLY A 27 5.70 19.15 3.87
C GLY A 27 5.72 18.85 2.36
N TYR A 28 6.86 19.03 1.71
CA TYR A 28 7.00 18.70 0.27
C TYR A 28 6.83 17.20 -0.01
N LEU A 29 7.36 16.33 0.84
CA LEU A 29 7.18 14.88 0.70
C LEU A 29 5.72 14.49 0.91
N THR A 30 5.04 15.08 1.89
CA THR A 30 3.60 14.86 2.10
C THR A 30 2.77 15.36 0.92
N ALA A 31 3.11 16.53 0.36
CA ALA A 31 2.48 17.04 -0.87
C ALA A 31 2.71 16.08 -2.06
N THR A 32 3.92 15.56 -2.21
CA THR A 32 4.26 14.55 -3.24
C THR A 32 3.39 13.30 -3.07
N LEU A 33 3.22 12.79 -1.84
CA LEU A 33 2.32 11.68 -1.54
C LEU A 33 0.88 11.96 -1.97
N THR A 34 0.35 13.12 -1.58
CA THR A 34 -1.04 13.51 -1.87
C THR A 34 -1.27 13.68 -3.37
N ILE A 35 -0.33 14.31 -4.08
CA ILE A 35 -0.39 14.44 -5.55
C ILE A 35 -0.37 13.04 -6.20
N SER A 36 0.53 12.17 -5.76
CA SER A 36 0.60 10.79 -6.25
C SER A 36 -0.71 10.04 -6.02
N GLN A 37 -1.30 10.16 -4.83
CA GLN A 37 -2.60 9.53 -4.52
C GLN A 37 -3.72 10.07 -5.41
N THR A 38 -3.76 11.39 -5.66
CA THR A 38 -4.77 12.02 -6.51
C THR A 38 -4.66 11.51 -7.95
N VAL A 39 -3.46 11.52 -8.51
CA VAL A 39 -3.19 11.01 -9.87
C VAL A 39 -3.48 9.51 -9.95
N ALA A 40 -3.06 8.75 -8.94
CA ALA A 40 -3.31 7.32 -8.88
C ALA A 40 -4.80 6.98 -8.80
N ASN A 41 -5.61 7.72 -8.02
CA ASN A 41 -7.06 7.50 -7.96
C ASN A 41 -7.72 7.68 -9.33
N ILE A 42 -7.37 8.75 -10.06
CA ILE A 42 -7.90 9.02 -11.39
C ILE A 42 -7.43 7.94 -12.37
N GLY A 43 -6.13 7.68 -12.41
CA GLY A 43 -5.53 6.73 -13.35
C GLY A 43 -5.96 5.29 -13.10
N MET A 44 -5.94 4.84 -11.83
CA MET A 44 -6.31 3.48 -11.47
C MET A 44 -7.81 3.21 -11.62
N GLY A 45 -8.68 4.20 -11.39
CA GLY A 45 -10.10 4.07 -11.68
C GLY A 45 -10.31 3.79 -13.16
N TRP A 46 -9.82 4.66 -14.02
CA TRP A 46 -9.99 4.55 -15.47
C TRP A 46 -9.31 3.31 -16.09
N ILE A 47 -8.10 2.97 -15.66
CA ILE A 47 -7.36 1.80 -16.14
C ILE A 47 -7.94 0.52 -15.54
N GLY A 48 -8.32 0.55 -14.26
CA GLY A 48 -8.92 -0.58 -13.55
C GLY A 48 -10.23 -1.05 -14.18
N ASP A 49 -11.04 -0.12 -14.67
CA ASP A 49 -12.26 -0.43 -15.41
C ASP A 49 -12.00 -1.19 -16.73
N ARG A 50 -10.84 -1.02 -17.33
CA ARG A 50 -10.45 -1.68 -18.59
C ARG A 50 -9.69 -2.99 -18.39
N ILE A 51 -8.70 -2.99 -17.52
CA ILE A 51 -7.74 -4.11 -17.35
C ILE A 51 -8.16 -5.04 -16.20
N GLY A 52 -8.99 -4.55 -15.28
CA GLY A 52 -9.44 -5.29 -14.10
C GLY A 52 -8.78 -4.85 -12.80
N HIS A 53 -9.56 -4.90 -11.73
CA HIS A 53 -9.15 -4.45 -10.40
C HIS A 53 -8.00 -5.27 -9.81
N ARG A 54 -7.92 -6.58 -10.16
CA ARG A 54 -6.82 -7.44 -9.75
C ARG A 54 -5.47 -6.95 -10.27
N ALA A 55 -5.38 -6.52 -11.53
CA ALA A 55 -4.14 -6.00 -12.12
C ALA A 55 -3.68 -4.74 -11.39
N MET A 56 -4.62 -3.88 -10.99
CA MET A 56 -4.32 -2.67 -10.22
C MET A 56 -3.80 -2.99 -8.82
N LEU A 57 -4.34 -4.02 -8.14
CA LEU A 57 -3.81 -4.49 -6.85
C LEU A 57 -2.39 -5.03 -6.98
N ILE A 58 -2.10 -5.79 -8.04
CA ILE A 58 -0.76 -6.30 -8.30
C ILE A 58 0.21 -5.14 -8.55
N LEU A 59 -0.19 -4.14 -9.34
CA LEU A 59 0.62 -2.95 -9.59
C LEU A 59 0.91 -2.17 -8.30
N GLY A 60 -0.07 -2.01 -7.43
CA GLY A 60 0.13 -1.39 -6.11
C GLY A 60 1.03 -2.21 -5.19
N ALA A 61 0.93 -3.54 -5.22
CA ALA A 61 1.82 -4.40 -4.46
C ALA A 61 3.28 -4.31 -4.94
N PHE A 62 3.51 -4.19 -6.26
CA PHE A 62 4.83 -3.91 -6.83
C PHE A 62 5.33 -2.51 -6.43
N ALA A 63 4.46 -1.49 -6.42
CA ALA A 63 4.84 -0.16 -5.96
C ALA A 63 5.22 -0.17 -4.47
N ALA A 64 4.50 -0.92 -3.62
CA ALA A 64 4.83 -1.10 -2.21
C ALA A 64 6.18 -1.81 -2.02
N LEU A 65 6.44 -2.87 -2.78
CA LEU A 65 7.71 -3.57 -2.78
C LEU A 65 8.85 -2.62 -3.16
N LEU A 66 8.71 -1.93 -4.28
CA LEU A 66 9.74 -1.04 -4.81
C LEU A 66 10.00 0.15 -3.87
N SER A 67 8.96 0.74 -3.26
CA SER A 67 9.12 1.80 -2.27
C SER A 67 9.93 1.35 -1.06
N SER A 68 9.69 0.12 -0.56
CA SER A 68 10.43 -0.44 0.58
C SER A 68 11.89 -0.74 0.23
N VAL A 69 12.15 -1.27 -0.96
CA VAL A 69 13.52 -1.53 -1.46
C VAL A 69 14.29 -0.22 -1.65
N LEU A 70 13.66 0.81 -2.22
CA LEU A 70 14.27 2.14 -2.37
C LEU A 70 14.55 2.78 -1.00
N ALA A 71 13.64 2.65 -0.03
CA ALA A 71 13.84 3.18 1.31
C ALA A 71 15.01 2.51 2.02
N TRP A 72 15.19 1.20 1.84
CA TRP A 72 16.33 0.46 2.36
C TRP A 72 17.66 0.97 1.79
N ASN A 73 17.71 1.28 0.48
CA ASN A 73 18.92 1.72 -0.23
C ASN A 73 19.08 3.25 -0.27
N ALA A 74 18.21 4.02 0.39
CA ALA A 74 18.23 5.47 0.33
C ALA A 74 19.54 6.05 0.92
N THR A 75 20.31 6.74 0.10
CA THR A 75 21.58 7.37 0.46
C THR A 75 21.47 8.90 0.58
N SER A 76 20.38 9.49 0.10
CA SER A 76 20.14 10.93 0.17
C SER A 76 18.65 11.23 0.31
N LEU A 77 18.33 12.46 0.71
CA LEU A 77 16.96 12.93 0.88
C LEU A 77 16.16 12.91 -0.45
N ALA A 78 16.84 13.08 -1.59
CA ALA A 78 16.20 13.06 -2.91
C ALA A 78 15.52 11.70 -3.22
N TRP A 79 16.00 10.59 -2.65
CA TRP A 79 15.39 9.27 -2.83
C TRP A 79 13.96 9.17 -2.26
N PHE A 80 13.62 10.05 -1.30
CA PHE A 80 12.30 10.01 -0.70
C PHE A 80 11.19 10.52 -1.63
N TYR A 81 11.48 11.35 -2.63
CA TYR A 81 10.47 11.76 -3.62
C TYR A 81 9.91 10.57 -4.41
N PRO A 82 10.72 9.73 -5.09
CA PRO A 82 10.20 8.53 -5.73
C PRO A 82 9.61 7.51 -4.76
N ILE A 83 10.13 7.38 -3.53
CA ILE A 83 9.55 6.52 -2.49
C ILE A 83 8.12 6.98 -2.18
N PHE A 84 7.87 8.26 -1.99
CA PHE A 84 6.55 8.82 -1.67
C PHE A 84 5.59 8.76 -2.87
N LEU A 85 6.08 8.91 -4.10
CA LEU A 85 5.28 8.67 -5.30
C LEU A 85 4.78 7.22 -5.37
N LEU A 86 5.67 6.26 -5.18
CA LEU A 86 5.33 4.83 -5.18
C LEU A 86 4.42 4.47 -4.00
N THR A 87 4.65 5.06 -2.84
CA THR A 87 3.81 4.88 -1.65
C THR A 87 2.39 5.39 -1.90
N GLY A 88 2.23 6.53 -2.56
CA GLY A 88 0.91 7.06 -2.94
C GLY A 88 0.16 6.12 -3.87
N LEU A 89 0.83 5.60 -4.90
CA LEU A 89 0.28 4.61 -5.81
C LEU A 89 -0.14 3.32 -5.09
N ALA A 90 0.72 2.79 -4.23
CA ALA A 90 0.46 1.59 -3.45
C ALA A 90 -0.71 1.77 -2.49
N ASN A 91 -0.80 2.93 -1.84
CA ASN A 91 -1.86 3.26 -0.90
C ASN A 91 -3.25 3.24 -1.58
N VAL A 92 -3.37 3.95 -2.71
CA VAL A 92 -4.61 3.98 -3.50
C VAL A 92 -4.99 2.57 -3.95
N SER A 93 -4.05 1.80 -4.46
CA SER A 93 -4.30 0.43 -4.90
C SER A 93 -4.83 -0.46 -3.78
N ILE A 94 -4.18 -0.45 -2.62
CA ILE A 94 -4.53 -1.36 -1.51
C ILE A 94 -5.85 -0.94 -0.86
N TRP A 95 -6.08 0.35 -0.64
CA TRP A 95 -7.28 0.84 0.03
C TRP A 95 -8.48 0.97 -0.92
N THR A 96 -8.31 1.72 -2.02
CA THR A 96 -9.44 2.04 -2.93
C THR A 96 -9.83 0.83 -3.75
N ILE A 97 -8.87 0.20 -4.44
CA ILE A 97 -9.17 -0.95 -5.29
C ILE A 97 -9.53 -2.19 -4.47
N GLY A 98 -8.88 -2.37 -3.30
CA GLY A 98 -9.25 -3.43 -2.36
C GLY A 98 -10.69 -3.29 -1.87
N MET A 99 -11.17 -2.06 -1.61
CA MET A 99 -12.55 -1.78 -1.24
C MET A 99 -13.51 -2.05 -2.41
N VAL A 100 -13.19 -1.59 -3.62
CA VAL A 100 -13.99 -1.84 -4.82
C VAL A 100 -14.15 -3.35 -5.07
N MET A 101 -13.06 -4.12 -4.99
CA MET A 101 -13.16 -5.58 -5.11
C MET A 101 -14.06 -6.21 -4.04
N THR A 102 -14.10 -5.68 -2.83
CA THR A 102 -14.98 -6.19 -1.78
C THR A 102 -16.46 -5.97 -2.12
N VAL A 103 -16.78 -4.85 -2.79
CA VAL A 103 -18.15 -4.52 -3.23
C VAL A 103 -18.61 -5.40 -4.41
N ASP A 104 -17.67 -5.92 -5.20
CA ASP A 104 -17.98 -6.82 -6.33
C ASP A 104 -18.44 -8.23 -5.86
N PHE A 105 -18.24 -8.58 -4.58
CA PHE A 105 -18.67 -9.84 -3.98
C PHE A 105 -20.03 -9.72 -3.30
N GLY A 106 -21.12 -9.72 -4.03
CA GLY A 106 -22.44 -9.79 -3.44
C GLY A 106 -23.50 -8.96 -4.13
N THR A 107 -24.75 -9.17 -3.70
CA THR A 107 -25.91 -8.40 -4.19
C THR A 107 -25.88 -6.99 -3.59
N GLU A 108 -26.62 -6.05 -4.18
CA GLU A 108 -26.68 -4.66 -3.68
C GLU A 108 -27.10 -4.55 -2.21
N VAL A 109 -27.94 -5.47 -1.74
CA VAL A 109 -28.42 -5.53 -0.36
C VAL A 109 -27.34 -6.02 0.60
N GLU A 110 -26.42 -6.87 0.15
CA GLU A 110 -25.35 -7.49 0.96
C GLU A 110 -24.06 -6.66 1.02
N ARG A 111 -23.86 -5.74 0.08
CA ARG A 111 -22.66 -4.89 0.00
C ARG A 111 -22.25 -4.23 1.33
N PRO A 112 -23.17 -3.58 2.10
CA PRO A 112 -22.79 -2.98 3.38
C PRO A 112 -22.24 -4.00 4.39
N MET A 113 -22.77 -5.23 4.37
CA MET A 113 -22.33 -6.31 5.26
C MET A 113 -20.91 -6.78 4.88
N TYR A 114 -20.61 -6.97 3.58
CA TYR A 114 -19.27 -7.34 3.14
C TYR A 114 -18.23 -6.26 3.41
N ILE A 115 -18.58 -4.99 3.22
CA ILE A 115 -17.71 -3.86 3.57
C ILE A 115 -17.43 -3.86 5.09
N GLY A 116 -18.47 -3.95 5.91
CA GLY A 116 -18.34 -4.00 7.36
C GLY A 116 -17.49 -5.17 7.84
N LEU A 117 -17.72 -6.37 7.31
CA LEU A 117 -16.96 -7.56 7.63
C LEU A 117 -15.48 -7.41 7.23
N SER A 118 -15.21 -6.91 6.03
CA SER A 118 -13.85 -6.66 5.54
C SER A 118 -13.11 -5.67 6.44
N GLN A 119 -13.75 -4.57 6.82
CA GLN A 119 -13.15 -3.57 7.72
C GLN A 119 -12.93 -4.14 9.12
N THR A 120 -13.88 -4.89 9.67
CA THR A 120 -13.75 -5.53 10.98
C THR A 120 -12.60 -6.55 11.01
N LEU A 121 -12.46 -7.35 9.97
CA LEU A 121 -11.38 -8.34 9.87
C LEU A 121 -10.00 -7.69 9.67
N THR A 122 -9.93 -6.54 9.02
CA THR A 122 -8.67 -5.84 8.77
C THR A 122 -8.28 -4.88 9.90
N ALA A 123 -9.23 -4.42 10.72
CA ALA A 123 -9.00 -3.45 11.80
C ALA A 123 -7.89 -3.87 12.78
N PRO A 124 -7.82 -5.12 13.30
CA PRO A 124 -6.75 -5.53 14.18
C PRO A 124 -5.37 -5.41 13.51
N ALA A 125 -5.26 -5.80 12.24
CA ALA A 125 -4.01 -5.70 11.50
C ALA A 125 -3.60 -4.24 11.23
N THR A 126 -4.57 -3.35 10.98
CA THR A 126 -4.34 -1.92 10.79
C THR A 126 -3.79 -1.24 12.04
N ILE A 127 -4.27 -1.66 13.22
CA ILE A 127 -3.79 -1.14 14.51
C ILE A 127 -2.44 -1.76 14.89
N LEU A 128 -2.30 -3.09 14.74
CA LEU A 128 -1.12 -3.80 15.18
C LEU A 128 0.11 -3.56 14.29
N ALA A 129 -0.07 -3.35 12.99
CA ALA A 129 1.05 -3.18 12.07
C ALA A 129 1.94 -1.97 12.42
N PRO A 130 1.42 -0.74 12.66
CA PRO A 130 2.25 0.38 13.11
C PRO A 130 2.86 0.16 14.50
N VAL A 131 2.14 -0.47 15.44
CA VAL A 131 2.64 -0.74 16.80
C VAL A 131 3.80 -1.72 16.76
N ILE A 132 3.66 -2.83 16.05
CA ILE A 132 4.73 -3.83 15.87
C ILE A 132 5.90 -3.20 15.11
N GLY A 133 5.62 -2.41 14.07
CA GLY A 133 6.64 -1.69 13.32
C GLY A 133 7.43 -0.71 14.19
N GLY A 134 6.75 0.04 15.06
CA GLY A 134 7.39 0.94 16.03
C GLY A 134 8.27 0.19 17.01
N TRP A 135 7.80 -0.91 17.57
CA TRP A 135 8.58 -1.76 18.45
C TRP A 135 9.84 -2.33 17.77
N ILE A 136 9.74 -2.75 16.51
CA ILE A 136 10.90 -3.22 15.74
C ILE A 136 11.87 -2.08 15.46
N VAL A 137 11.38 -0.89 15.11
CA VAL A 137 12.23 0.29 14.88
C VAL A 137 13.01 0.66 16.15
N ASP A 138 12.35 0.64 17.31
CA ASP A 138 12.97 1.01 18.57
C ASP A 138 13.97 -0.05 19.07
N SER A 139 13.71 -1.33 18.82
CA SER A 139 14.56 -2.44 19.28
C SER A 139 15.69 -2.81 18.32
N ALA A 140 15.45 -2.76 17.01
CA ALA A 140 16.36 -3.27 15.97
C ALA A 140 16.67 -2.25 14.86
N GLY A 141 16.02 -1.09 14.86
CA GLY A 141 16.19 -0.03 13.88
C GLY A 141 15.29 -0.13 12.66
N PHE A 142 15.48 0.80 11.72
CA PHE A 142 14.60 0.93 10.54
C PHE A 142 14.81 -0.17 9.48
N ILE A 143 16.06 -0.64 9.32
CA ILE A 143 16.41 -1.62 8.28
C ILE A 143 15.61 -2.92 8.43
N PRO A 144 15.50 -3.56 9.60
CA PRO A 144 14.65 -4.74 9.79
C PRO A 144 13.19 -4.49 9.46
N THR A 145 12.64 -3.32 9.80
CA THR A 145 11.25 -2.95 9.47
C THR A 145 11.03 -2.91 7.95
N PHE A 146 11.94 -2.31 7.20
CA PHE A 146 11.86 -2.27 5.73
C PHE A 146 12.07 -3.65 5.10
N THR A 147 12.95 -4.47 5.66
CA THR A 147 13.16 -5.86 5.22
C THR A 147 11.89 -6.70 5.41
N ILE A 148 11.23 -6.58 6.55
CA ILE A 148 9.97 -7.27 6.84
C ILE A 148 8.87 -6.78 5.88
N SER A 149 8.73 -5.46 5.69
CA SER A 149 7.75 -4.90 4.74
C SER A 149 8.01 -5.39 3.32
N THR A 150 9.26 -5.44 2.89
CA THR A 150 9.67 -5.96 1.58
C THR A 150 9.28 -7.43 1.43
N THR A 151 9.63 -8.27 2.41
CA THR A 151 9.32 -9.71 2.41
C THR A 151 7.81 -9.95 2.35
N LEU A 152 7.04 -9.22 3.16
CA LEU A 152 5.58 -9.34 3.19
C LEU A 152 4.92 -8.79 1.92
N SER A 153 5.53 -7.80 1.26
CA SER A 153 5.08 -7.33 -0.06
C SER A 153 5.28 -8.41 -1.13
N VAL A 154 6.40 -9.13 -1.11
CA VAL A 154 6.63 -10.27 -2.01
C VAL A 154 5.60 -11.37 -1.77
N VAL A 155 5.34 -11.71 -0.51
CA VAL A 155 4.30 -12.69 -0.14
C VAL A 155 2.92 -12.23 -0.63
N MET A 156 2.61 -10.95 -0.46
CA MET A 156 1.34 -10.37 -0.94
C MET A 156 1.22 -10.48 -2.47
N ILE A 157 2.28 -10.17 -3.22
CA ILE A 157 2.32 -10.33 -4.68
C ILE A 157 2.09 -11.80 -5.07
N ALA A 158 2.76 -12.73 -4.40
CA ALA A 158 2.60 -14.15 -4.66
C ALA A 158 1.15 -14.61 -4.42
N ILE A 159 0.54 -14.19 -3.30
CA ILE A 159 -0.87 -14.49 -3.00
C ILE A 159 -1.79 -13.93 -4.09
N LEU A 160 -1.59 -12.66 -4.51
CA LEU A 160 -2.39 -12.04 -5.54
C LEU A 160 -2.26 -12.73 -6.90
N LEU A 161 -1.08 -13.21 -7.24
CA LEU A 161 -0.82 -13.89 -8.51
C LEU A 161 -1.40 -15.32 -8.55
N PHE A 162 -1.28 -16.08 -7.46
CA PHE A 162 -1.62 -17.50 -7.46
C PHE A 162 -3.01 -17.81 -6.91
N PHE A 163 -3.51 -17.03 -5.96
CA PHE A 163 -4.76 -17.34 -5.24
C PHE A 163 -5.94 -16.44 -5.57
N VAL A 164 -5.71 -15.20 -6.00
CA VAL A 164 -6.80 -14.27 -6.31
C VAL A 164 -7.18 -14.39 -7.77
N LYS A 165 -8.38 -14.93 -8.04
CA LYS A 165 -8.99 -14.97 -9.38
C LYS A 165 -9.73 -13.67 -9.66
N ASP A 166 -9.73 -13.21 -10.92
CA ASP A 166 -10.48 -12.02 -11.31
C ASP A 166 -11.99 -12.35 -11.34
N PRO A 167 -12.84 -11.63 -10.59
CA PRO A 167 -14.29 -11.88 -10.57
C PRO A 167 -14.96 -11.79 -11.95
N ARG A 168 -14.38 -11.02 -12.88
CA ARG A 168 -14.94 -10.82 -14.24
C ARG A 168 -14.92 -12.08 -15.12
N THR A 169 -14.04 -13.04 -14.83
CA THR A 169 -14.01 -14.30 -15.60
C THR A 169 -15.26 -15.16 -15.41
N HIS A 170 -16.04 -14.90 -14.37
CA HIS A 170 -17.31 -15.60 -14.11
C HIS A 170 -18.55 -14.93 -14.73
N GLN A 171 -18.48 -13.65 -15.12
CA GLN A 171 -19.62 -12.95 -15.73
C GLN A 171 -19.71 -13.15 -17.25
N SER A 172 -18.63 -13.56 -17.91
CA SER A 172 -18.62 -13.84 -19.37
C SER A 172 -19.28 -15.17 -19.74
N ASN A 173 -19.64 -16.01 -18.78
CA ASN A 173 -20.29 -17.32 -19.01
C ASN A 173 -21.78 -17.36 -18.58
N ARG A 174 -22.41 -16.22 -18.37
CA ARG A 174 -23.84 -16.07 -18.21
C ARG A 174 -24.41 -15.13 -19.28
#